data_f207b5364ab4c9fb2ff38ca5952d55a9
#
_entry.id   f207b5364ab4c9fb2ff38ca5952d55a9
#
_cell.length_a   1.000
_cell.length_b   1.000
_cell.length_c   1.000
_cell.angle_alpha   90.00
_cell.angle_beta   90.00
_cell.angle_gamma   90.00
#
_symmetry.space_group_name_H-M   'P 1'
#
loop_
_entity.id
_entity.type
_entity.pdbx_description
1 polymer ?
#
loop_
_entity_poly.entity_id
_entity_poly.type
_entity_poly.pdbx_seq_one_letter_code
_entity_poly.pdbx_strand_id
1 'polypeptide(L)'
;MKDVVLVSGTRTAVGNFGGGLKSVPVVDLGSTVMRAVFRKAGLRPVKSDQMEAWAPDKHKGRGLIELEEKYSDWDDTLTPVTVDEVIMGNVLQAGQGQNPARQAMIRAGIPKETPAFSMNKVCGSGLKAIALGAQAIMTGQADVVLAGGQESMSTVPMALPKARWGHRMELTGVGDVYDLMVFDGLYEIFYGYHMGLTAENIAALYD
;
A
#
# COMPACT_ATOMS: atom_id res chain seq x y z
N MET A 1 12.19 -22.67 -12.57
CA MET A 1 11.41 -21.52 -12.05
C MET A 1 9.94 -21.86 -12.21
N LYS A 2 9.10 -21.53 -11.25
CA LYS A 2 7.64 -21.68 -11.41
C LYS A 2 7.12 -20.67 -12.43
N ASP A 3 6.10 -21.04 -13.21
CA ASP A 3 5.37 -20.10 -14.04
C ASP A 3 4.51 -19.17 -13.17
N VAL A 4 4.40 -17.91 -13.56
CA VAL A 4 3.61 -16.91 -12.87
C VAL A 4 2.46 -16.47 -13.73
N VAL A 5 1.26 -16.46 -13.18
CA VAL A 5 0.04 -16.02 -13.86
C VAL A 5 -0.65 -14.89 -13.09
N LEU A 6 -1.27 -13.97 -13.81
CA LEU A 6 -2.14 -12.96 -13.24
C LEU A 6 -3.58 -13.47 -13.25
N VAL A 7 -4.11 -13.75 -12.08
CA VAL A 7 -5.45 -14.33 -11.91
C VAL A 7 -6.54 -13.27 -12.05
N SER A 8 -6.33 -12.08 -11.48
CA SER A 8 -7.31 -11.00 -11.49
C SER A 8 -6.64 -9.65 -11.28
N GLY A 9 -7.35 -8.59 -11.61
CA GLY A 9 -6.90 -7.21 -11.37
C GLY A 9 -8.11 -6.27 -11.27
N THR A 10 -7.96 -5.25 -10.41
CA THR A 10 -8.96 -4.22 -10.22
C THR A 10 -8.32 -2.91 -9.75
N ARG A 11 -9.06 -1.83 -9.83
CA ARG A 11 -8.66 -0.53 -9.30
C ARG A 11 -9.88 0.30 -8.88
N THR A 12 -9.67 1.31 -8.05
CA THR A 12 -10.65 2.39 -7.82
C THR A 12 -10.73 3.31 -9.05
N ALA A 13 -11.71 4.20 -9.07
CA ALA A 13 -11.62 5.38 -9.92
C ALA A 13 -10.36 6.18 -9.60
N VAL A 14 -9.79 6.86 -10.60
CA VAL A 14 -8.74 7.86 -10.39
C VAL A 14 -9.41 9.17 -10.03
N GLY A 15 -9.19 9.65 -8.80
CA GLY A 15 -9.72 10.91 -8.32
C GLY A 15 -8.85 12.09 -8.76
N ASN A 16 -9.49 13.24 -8.99
CA ASN A 16 -8.75 14.50 -9.09
C ASN A 16 -8.20 14.89 -7.71
N PHE A 17 -7.07 15.61 -7.70
CA PHE A 17 -6.55 16.23 -6.48
C PHE A 17 -7.60 17.14 -5.84
N GLY A 18 -7.83 16.95 -4.54
CA GLY A 18 -8.89 17.68 -3.83
C GLY A 18 -10.33 17.33 -4.23
N GLY A 19 -10.53 16.32 -5.10
CA GLY A 19 -11.82 15.90 -5.60
C GLY A 19 -12.60 14.96 -4.68
N GLY A 20 -13.48 14.14 -5.25
CA GLY A 20 -14.45 13.31 -4.50
C GLY A 20 -13.81 12.28 -3.56
N LEU A 21 -12.56 11.88 -3.80
CA LEU A 21 -11.84 10.93 -2.94
C LEU A 21 -10.92 11.61 -1.90
N LYS A 22 -10.90 12.94 -1.81
CA LYS A 22 -9.97 13.70 -0.98
C LYS A 22 -10.01 13.35 0.52
N SER A 23 -11.15 12.92 1.01
CA SER A 23 -11.38 12.58 2.43
C SER A 23 -11.31 11.08 2.71
N VAL A 24 -11.06 10.25 1.69
CA VAL A 24 -10.98 8.80 1.85
C VAL A 24 -9.55 8.42 2.23
N PRO A 25 -9.33 7.79 3.40
CA PRO A 25 -8.02 7.31 3.79
C PRO A 25 -7.44 6.33 2.75
N VAL A 26 -6.15 6.45 2.48
CA VAL A 26 -5.50 5.59 1.47
C VAL A 26 -5.62 4.10 1.79
N VAL A 27 -5.59 3.74 3.06
CA VAL A 27 -5.76 2.34 3.51
C VAL A 27 -7.17 1.80 3.22
N ASP A 28 -8.18 2.66 3.18
CA ASP A 28 -9.55 2.27 2.81
C ASP A 28 -9.69 2.08 1.29
N LEU A 29 -9.01 2.90 0.50
CA LEU A 29 -8.89 2.66 -0.95
C LEU A 29 -8.19 1.33 -1.22
N GLY A 30 -7.07 1.07 -0.54
CA GLY A 30 -6.32 -0.18 -0.62
C GLY A 30 -7.16 -1.39 -0.23
N SER A 31 -7.84 -1.34 0.90
CA SER A 31 -8.70 -2.46 1.35
C SER A 31 -9.85 -2.73 0.38
N THR A 32 -10.44 -1.68 -0.18
CA THR A 32 -11.52 -1.80 -1.16
C THR A 32 -11.08 -2.56 -2.41
N VAL A 33 -9.90 -2.22 -2.97
CA VAL A 33 -9.40 -2.93 -4.16
C VAL A 33 -8.95 -4.35 -3.84
N MET A 34 -8.37 -4.59 -2.66
CA MET A 34 -8.01 -5.95 -2.21
C MET A 34 -9.25 -6.84 -2.12
N ARG A 35 -10.33 -6.37 -1.50
CA ARG A 35 -11.59 -7.14 -1.46
C ARG A 35 -12.18 -7.36 -2.84
N ALA A 36 -12.19 -6.32 -3.66
CA ALA A 36 -12.77 -6.39 -5.00
C ALA A 36 -12.02 -7.36 -5.92
N VAL A 37 -10.69 -7.44 -5.84
CA VAL A 37 -9.90 -8.35 -6.68
C VAL A 37 -10.16 -9.81 -6.33
N PHE A 38 -10.28 -10.15 -5.04
CA PHE A 38 -10.65 -11.49 -4.60
C PHE A 38 -12.05 -11.87 -5.06
N ARG A 39 -13.05 -11.03 -4.81
CA ARG A 39 -14.43 -11.27 -5.27
C ARG A 39 -14.50 -11.46 -6.79
N LYS A 40 -13.79 -10.63 -7.54
CA LYS A 40 -13.72 -10.74 -9.01
C LYS A 40 -13.08 -12.06 -9.46
N ALA A 41 -12.12 -12.56 -8.70
CA ALA A 41 -11.48 -13.86 -8.98
C ALA A 41 -12.31 -15.06 -8.52
N GLY A 42 -13.44 -14.88 -7.83
CA GLY A 42 -14.21 -15.95 -7.20
C GLY A 42 -13.50 -16.55 -5.98
N LEU A 43 -12.62 -15.80 -5.32
CA LEU A 43 -11.78 -16.27 -4.23
C LEU A 43 -12.09 -15.54 -2.92
N ARG A 44 -11.81 -16.20 -1.80
CA ARG A 44 -11.76 -15.59 -0.47
C ARG A 44 -10.49 -15.98 0.27
N PRO A 45 -9.81 -15.04 0.95
CA PRO A 45 -8.60 -15.35 1.70
C PRO A 45 -8.95 -16.12 2.97
N VAL A 46 -8.17 -17.16 3.24
CA VAL A 46 -8.29 -17.98 4.45
C VAL A 46 -6.93 -18.23 5.10
N LYS A 47 -6.94 -18.53 6.39
CA LYS A 47 -5.78 -19.01 7.11
C LYS A 47 -5.48 -20.45 6.73
N SER A 48 -4.23 -20.79 6.49
CA SER A 48 -3.81 -22.17 6.25
C SER A 48 -3.51 -22.91 7.57
N ASP A 49 -3.49 -24.25 7.52
CA ASP A 49 -3.08 -25.08 8.66
C ASP A 49 -1.65 -24.79 9.10
N GLN A 50 -0.77 -24.44 8.17
CA GLN A 50 0.61 -24.08 8.46
C GLN A 50 0.70 -22.75 9.24
N MET A 51 -0.08 -21.75 8.86
CA MET A 51 -0.19 -20.50 9.61
C MET A 51 -0.70 -20.74 11.03
N GLU A 52 -1.67 -21.63 11.19
CA GLU A 52 -2.16 -22.04 12.51
C GLU A 52 -1.07 -22.76 13.32
N ALA A 53 -0.33 -23.68 12.69
CA ALA A 53 0.75 -24.41 13.36
C ALA A 53 1.87 -23.48 13.86
N TRP A 54 2.15 -22.40 13.15
CA TRP A 54 3.16 -21.39 13.53
C TRP A 54 2.63 -20.30 14.48
N ALA A 55 1.35 -20.29 14.75
CA ALA A 55 0.80 -19.34 15.71
C ALA A 55 1.44 -19.52 17.10
N PRO A 56 1.67 -18.46 17.87
CA PRO A 56 2.06 -18.57 19.27
C PRO A 56 1.06 -19.43 20.05
N ASP A 57 1.54 -20.24 20.99
CA ASP A 57 0.69 -21.23 21.70
C ASP A 57 -0.57 -20.63 22.34
N LYS A 58 -0.48 -19.38 22.81
CA LYS A 58 -1.64 -18.66 23.36
C LYS A 58 -2.73 -18.34 22.32
N HIS A 59 -2.40 -18.43 21.03
CA HIS A 59 -3.30 -18.11 19.93
C HIS A 59 -3.74 -19.32 19.10
N LYS A 60 -3.09 -20.49 19.30
CA LYS A 60 -3.49 -21.73 18.64
C LYS A 60 -4.90 -22.13 19.04
N GLY A 61 -5.69 -22.54 18.07
CA GLY A 61 -7.09 -22.95 18.26
C GLY A 61 -8.05 -21.83 18.63
N ARG A 62 -7.59 -20.57 18.67
CA ARG A 62 -8.48 -19.43 18.83
C ARG A 62 -9.04 -19.01 17.48
N GLY A 63 -10.31 -18.63 17.47
CA GLY A 63 -10.96 -18.03 16.32
C GLY A 63 -10.36 -16.68 15.92
N LEU A 64 -11.09 -15.94 15.14
CA LEU A 64 -10.72 -14.56 14.76
C LEU A 64 -10.59 -13.68 16.00
N ILE A 65 -9.71 -12.72 15.98
CA ILE A 65 -9.68 -11.66 16.97
C ILE A 65 -10.73 -10.59 16.60
N GLU A 66 -11.17 -9.80 17.56
CA GLU A 66 -12.20 -8.75 17.38
C GLU A 66 -11.94 -7.87 16.14
N LEU A 67 -10.68 -7.52 15.88
CA LEU A 67 -10.31 -6.73 14.71
C LEU A 67 -10.57 -7.48 13.39
N GLU A 68 -10.31 -8.79 13.35
CA GLU A 68 -10.56 -9.62 12.16
C GLU A 68 -12.05 -9.86 11.96
N GLU A 69 -12.80 -10.13 13.04
CA GLU A 69 -14.26 -10.32 13.00
C GLU A 69 -14.97 -9.14 12.33
N LYS A 70 -14.49 -7.93 12.59
CA LYS A 70 -15.03 -6.71 11.99
C LYS A 70 -14.95 -6.68 10.45
N TYR A 71 -13.98 -7.38 9.86
CA TYR A 71 -13.67 -7.31 8.43
C TYR A 71 -13.78 -8.65 7.70
N SER A 72 -14.07 -9.74 8.40
CA SER A 72 -14.10 -11.11 7.85
C SER A 72 -15.43 -11.52 7.21
N ASP A 73 -16.23 -10.56 6.76
CA ASP A 73 -17.54 -10.78 6.12
C ASP A 73 -17.42 -11.28 4.65
N TRP A 74 -16.66 -12.34 4.46
CA TRP A 74 -16.53 -12.99 3.17
C TRP A 74 -17.71 -13.91 2.85
N ASP A 75 -18.08 -13.95 1.58
CA ASP A 75 -19.06 -14.90 1.06
C ASP A 75 -18.46 -16.31 1.06
N ASP A 76 -19.08 -17.23 1.79
CA ASP A 76 -18.61 -18.62 1.95
C ASP A 76 -18.74 -19.44 0.67
N THR A 77 -19.48 -18.97 -0.33
CA THR A 77 -19.56 -19.61 -1.66
C THR A 77 -18.31 -19.40 -2.50
N LEU A 78 -17.46 -18.41 -2.14
CA LEU A 78 -16.20 -18.16 -2.82
C LEU A 78 -15.17 -19.24 -2.47
N THR A 79 -14.32 -19.58 -3.45
CA THR A 79 -13.25 -20.56 -3.26
C THR A 79 -12.20 -20.06 -2.27
N PRO A 80 -11.89 -20.82 -1.21
CA PRO A 80 -10.87 -20.42 -0.25
C PRO A 80 -9.47 -20.46 -0.87
N VAL A 81 -8.64 -19.47 -0.53
CA VAL A 81 -7.25 -19.40 -0.96
C VAL A 81 -6.37 -18.85 0.18
N THR A 82 -5.21 -19.45 0.38
CA THR A 82 -4.18 -18.88 1.26
C THR A 82 -3.39 -17.84 0.49
N VAL A 83 -3.18 -16.69 1.11
CA VAL A 83 -2.35 -15.60 0.56
C VAL A 83 -1.04 -15.59 1.33
N ASP A 84 0.05 -15.84 0.63
CA ASP A 84 1.37 -15.96 1.25
C ASP A 84 1.99 -14.60 1.56
N GLU A 85 1.69 -13.58 0.75
CA GLU A 85 2.23 -12.24 0.96
C GLU A 85 1.37 -11.16 0.31
N VAL A 86 1.34 -9.97 0.93
CA VAL A 86 0.74 -8.76 0.39
C VAL A 86 1.80 -7.68 0.20
N ILE A 87 1.97 -7.21 -1.03
CA ILE A 87 2.98 -6.19 -1.38
C ILE A 87 2.28 -4.98 -2.01
N MET A 88 2.34 -3.82 -1.34
CA MET A 88 1.71 -2.61 -1.87
C MET A 88 2.71 -1.48 -2.05
N GLY A 89 2.74 -0.93 -3.25
CA GLY A 89 3.40 0.33 -3.51
C GLY A 89 2.67 1.50 -2.84
N ASN A 90 3.40 2.35 -2.12
CA ASN A 90 2.87 3.56 -1.51
C ASN A 90 4.03 4.53 -1.30
N VAL A 91 3.99 5.67 -1.95
CA VAL A 91 5.07 6.68 -1.91
C VAL A 91 4.90 7.61 -0.71
N LEU A 92 3.74 8.23 -0.61
CA LEU A 92 3.43 9.30 0.33
C LEU A 92 2.82 8.73 1.61
N GLN A 93 3.67 8.12 2.45
CA GLN A 93 3.22 7.39 3.65
C GLN A 93 3.12 8.24 4.92
N ALA A 94 3.55 9.50 4.87
CA ALA A 94 3.54 10.36 6.04
C ALA A 94 2.12 10.52 6.63
N GLY A 95 2.00 10.35 7.95
CA GLY A 95 0.72 10.47 8.65
C GLY A 95 -0.26 9.30 8.49
N GLN A 96 0.08 8.26 7.74
CA GLN A 96 -0.81 7.10 7.50
C GLN A 96 -0.68 6.00 8.58
N GLY A 97 0.23 6.16 9.52
CA GLY A 97 0.54 5.14 10.53
C GLY A 97 1.51 4.08 10.02
N GLN A 98 1.68 3.03 10.82
CA GLN A 98 2.63 1.96 10.49
C GLN A 98 2.12 1.09 9.37
N ASN A 99 2.99 0.82 8.37
CA ASN A 99 2.77 -0.16 7.31
C ASN A 99 1.37 -0.08 6.67
N PRO A 100 1.08 0.91 5.82
CA PRO A 100 -0.24 1.08 5.20
C PRO A 100 -0.75 -0.14 4.43
N ALA A 101 0.14 -0.96 3.85
CA ALA A 101 -0.23 -2.23 3.21
C ALA A 101 -0.83 -3.21 4.21
N ARG A 102 -0.22 -3.33 5.39
CA ARG A 102 -0.71 -4.18 6.47
C ARG A 102 -2.07 -3.72 6.97
N GLN A 103 -2.25 -2.42 7.16
CA GLN A 103 -3.53 -1.86 7.57
C GLN A 103 -4.64 -2.14 6.55
N ALA A 104 -4.35 -1.92 5.26
CA ALA A 104 -5.30 -2.20 4.19
C ALA A 104 -5.64 -3.69 4.09
N MET A 105 -4.65 -4.58 4.24
CA MET A 105 -4.79 -6.02 4.24
C MET A 105 -5.76 -6.49 5.34
N ILE A 106 -5.58 -6.07 6.58
CA ILE A 106 -6.47 -6.42 7.70
C ILE A 106 -7.89 -5.90 7.44
N ARG A 107 -8.04 -4.65 7.00
CA ARG A 107 -9.34 -4.07 6.65
C ARG A 107 -10.00 -4.75 5.43
N ALA A 108 -9.22 -5.40 4.60
CA ALA A 108 -9.74 -6.22 3.52
C ALA A 108 -10.25 -7.59 3.99
N GLY A 109 -10.04 -7.97 5.24
CA GLY A 109 -10.42 -9.28 5.78
C GLY A 109 -9.48 -10.40 5.36
N ILE A 110 -8.22 -10.08 5.05
CA ILE A 110 -7.16 -11.08 4.85
C ILE A 110 -6.60 -11.44 6.23
N PRO A 111 -6.34 -12.73 6.51
CA PRO A 111 -5.87 -13.18 7.81
C PRO A 111 -4.64 -12.43 8.32
N LYS A 112 -4.59 -12.16 9.61
CA LYS A 112 -3.47 -11.45 10.25
C LYS A 112 -2.14 -12.20 10.16
N GLU A 113 -2.18 -13.49 9.93
CA GLU A 113 -1.02 -14.35 9.74
C GLU A 113 -0.31 -14.08 8.41
N THR A 114 -1.02 -13.56 7.39
CA THR A 114 -0.42 -13.16 6.12
C THR A 114 0.54 -12.01 6.32
N PRO A 115 1.82 -12.12 5.92
CA PRO A 115 2.75 -11.00 5.95
C PRO A 115 2.37 -9.92 4.93
N ALA A 116 2.70 -8.67 5.24
CA ALA A 116 2.47 -7.56 4.31
C ALA A 116 3.52 -6.48 4.49
N PHE A 117 3.89 -5.82 3.42
CA PHE A 117 4.74 -4.64 3.49
C PHE A 117 4.40 -3.58 2.43
N SER A 118 4.68 -2.33 2.79
CA SER A 118 4.63 -1.20 1.86
C SER A 118 6.02 -0.98 1.27
N MET A 119 6.09 -0.69 -0.03
CA MET A 119 7.35 -0.41 -0.70
C MET A 119 7.28 0.91 -1.47
N ASN A 120 8.41 1.57 -1.59
CA ASN A 120 8.55 2.83 -2.31
C ASN A 120 9.65 2.73 -3.38
N LYS A 121 9.26 2.89 -4.62
CA LYS A 121 10.10 3.13 -5.79
C LYS A 121 9.52 4.31 -6.57
N VAL A 122 9.14 5.36 -5.87
CA VAL A 122 8.48 6.54 -6.40
C VAL A 122 7.31 6.13 -7.31
N CYS A 123 7.08 6.76 -8.45
CA CYS A 123 5.94 6.48 -9.35
C CYS A 123 5.89 5.03 -9.87
N GLY A 124 7.00 4.27 -9.81
CA GLY A 124 7.09 2.86 -10.19
C GLY A 124 6.74 1.86 -9.09
N SER A 125 6.29 2.30 -7.91
CA SER A 125 6.08 1.43 -6.73
C SER A 125 5.08 0.31 -6.97
N GLY A 126 3.91 0.60 -7.54
CA GLY A 126 2.89 -0.40 -7.81
C GLY A 126 3.36 -1.47 -8.80
N LEU A 127 4.02 -1.07 -9.89
CA LEU A 127 4.59 -2.00 -10.86
C LEU A 127 5.72 -2.83 -10.23
N LYS A 128 6.56 -2.22 -9.38
CA LYS A 128 7.62 -2.96 -8.68
C LYS A 128 7.05 -3.96 -7.67
N ALA A 129 5.94 -3.64 -7.01
CA ALA A 129 5.24 -4.59 -6.13
C ALA A 129 4.81 -5.85 -6.90
N ILE A 130 4.25 -5.70 -8.10
CA ILE A 130 3.89 -6.84 -8.97
C ILE A 130 5.13 -7.65 -9.35
N ALA A 131 6.23 -6.98 -9.73
CA ALA A 131 7.48 -7.66 -10.07
C ALA A 131 8.06 -8.43 -8.88
N LEU A 132 7.98 -7.88 -7.65
CA LEU A 132 8.41 -8.59 -6.43
C LEU A 132 7.54 -9.81 -6.14
N GLY A 133 6.21 -9.69 -6.29
CA GLY A 133 5.30 -10.82 -6.16
C GLY A 133 5.62 -11.94 -7.16
N ALA A 134 5.86 -11.59 -8.42
CA ALA A 134 6.29 -12.55 -9.43
C ALA A 134 7.62 -13.23 -9.03
N GLN A 135 8.60 -12.47 -8.54
CA GLN A 135 9.87 -13.00 -8.08
C GLN A 135 9.70 -13.98 -6.90
N ALA A 136 8.84 -13.65 -5.93
CA ALA A 136 8.56 -14.54 -4.80
C ALA A 136 7.99 -15.89 -5.27
N ILE A 137 7.07 -15.89 -6.23
CA ILE A 137 6.51 -17.12 -6.81
C ILE A 137 7.58 -17.89 -7.61
N MET A 138 8.34 -17.21 -8.46
CA MET A 138 9.39 -17.84 -9.30
C MET A 138 10.48 -18.52 -8.45
N THR A 139 10.79 -17.96 -7.30
CA THR A 139 11.80 -18.51 -6.37
C THR A 139 11.24 -19.55 -5.39
N GLY A 140 9.92 -19.80 -5.43
CA GLY A 140 9.25 -20.76 -4.55
C GLY A 140 9.04 -20.29 -3.11
N GLN A 141 9.18 -18.99 -2.84
CA GLN A 141 8.89 -18.40 -1.52
C GLN A 141 7.41 -18.21 -1.28
N ALA A 142 6.63 -18.09 -2.35
CA ALA A 142 5.18 -17.93 -2.31
C ALA A 142 4.52 -18.72 -3.45
N ASP A 143 3.24 -19.03 -3.28
CA ASP A 143 2.37 -19.56 -4.32
C ASP A 143 1.32 -18.53 -4.75
N VAL A 144 0.82 -17.73 -3.81
CA VAL A 144 -0.20 -16.69 -4.05
C VAL A 144 0.24 -15.38 -3.42
N VAL A 145 0.39 -14.35 -4.25
CA VAL A 145 0.76 -13.00 -3.81
C VAL A 145 -0.29 -12.00 -4.25
N LEU A 146 -0.72 -11.16 -3.33
CA LEU A 146 -1.52 -9.98 -3.64
C LEU A 146 -0.59 -8.77 -3.79
N ALA A 147 -0.42 -8.28 -5.00
CA ALA A 147 0.47 -7.17 -5.29
C ALA A 147 -0.26 -6.01 -5.97
N GLY A 148 0.11 -4.79 -5.63
CA GLY A 148 -0.49 -3.59 -6.21
C GLY A 148 0.05 -2.30 -5.64
N GLY A 149 -0.81 -1.30 -5.52
CA GLY A 149 -0.44 -0.01 -4.91
C GLY A 149 -1.66 0.76 -4.44
N GLN A 150 -1.40 1.73 -3.61
CA GLN A 150 -2.38 2.67 -3.07
C GLN A 150 -1.72 4.03 -2.90
N GLU A 151 -2.42 5.11 -3.24
CA GLU A 151 -1.89 6.46 -3.08
C GLU A 151 -3.02 7.46 -2.88
N SER A 152 -2.81 8.43 -2.03
CA SER A 152 -3.69 9.58 -1.88
C SER A 152 -2.87 10.84 -1.69
N MET A 153 -2.73 11.62 -2.75
CA MET A 153 -2.00 12.89 -2.70
C MET A 153 -2.75 13.96 -1.91
N SER A 154 -4.08 13.87 -1.89
CA SER A 154 -4.94 14.85 -1.20
C SER A 154 -4.88 14.77 0.33
N THR A 155 -4.39 13.66 0.89
CA THR A 155 -4.32 13.45 2.35
C THR A 155 -2.91 13.63 2.92
N VAL A 156 -1.95 14.02 2.08
CA VAL A 156 -0.55 14.18 2.50
C VAL A 156 -0.41 15.40 3.40
N PRO A 157 0.24 15.28 4.57
CA PRO A 157 0.41 16.39 5.50
C PRO A 157 1.52 17.34 5.08
N MET A 158 1.51 18.52 5.69
CA MET A 158 2.65 19.42 5.74
C MET A 158 3.59 19.04 6.89
N ALA A 159 4.90 19.21 6.73
CA ALA A 159 5.89 18.96 7.77
C ALA A 159 6.55 20.27 8.26
N LEU A 160 6.76 20.31 9.55
CA LEU A 160 7.52 21.34 10.25
C LEU A 160 8.84 20.70 10.76
N PRO A 161 9.94 20.71 9.98
CA PRO A 161 11.15 19.94 10.30
C PRO A 161 11.77 20.27 11.66
N LYS A 162 11.68 21.52 12.06
CA LYS A 162 12.27 22.01 13.31
C LYS A 162 11.33 21.93 14.54
N ALA A 163 10.06 21.57 14.34
CA ALA A 163 9.06 21.59 15.42
C ALA A 163 9.45 20.72 16.62
N ARG A 164 10.09 19.56 16.41
CA ARG A 164 10.54 18.65 17.48
C ARG A 164 11.54 19.31 18.44
N TRP A 165 12.34 20.24 17.96
CA TRP A 165 13.40 20.90 18.73
C TRP A 165 13.03 22.34 19.13
N GLY A 166 11.79 22.74 18.88
CA GLY A 166 11.32 24.12 19.05
C GLY A 166 11.83 25.02 17.94
N HIS A 167 11.02 25.89 17.43
CA HIS A 167 11.37 26.85 16.36
C HIS A 167 12.21 28.01 16.94
N ARG A 168 13.46 27.75 17.32
CA ARG A 168 14.34 28.72 17.97
C ARG A 168 15.10 29.54 16.92
N MET A 169 15.17 30.84 17.15
CA MET A 169 15.92 31.80 16.33
C MET A 169 15.46 31.85 14.87
N GLU A 170 14.20 31.56 14.61
CA GLU A 170 13.61 31.72 13.27
C GLU A 170 13.23 33.18 13.06
N LEU A 171 13.59 33.74 11.88
CA LEU A 171 13.24 35.11 11.52
C LEU A 171 11.74 35.25 11.24
N THR A 172 11.10 34.19 10.71
CA THR A 172 9.70 34.18 10.33
C THR A 172 8.97 33.02 10.98
N GLY A 173 8.36 33.26 12.16
CA GLY A 173 7.42 32.32 12.81
C GLY A 173 7.97 30.91 12.99
N VAL A 174 7.42 29.94 12.26
CA VAL A 174 7.76 28.52 12.38
C VAL A 174 8.89 28.08 11.44
N GLY A 175 9.48 28.99 10.68
CA GLY A 175 10.50 28.66 9.66
C GLY A 175 9.89 27.91 8.46
N ASP A 176 10.66 26.99 7.88
CA ASP A 176 10.23 26.24 6.70
C ASP A 176 9.06 25.29 7.00
N VAL A 177 8.11 25.26 6.09
CA VAL A 177 7.00 24.28 6.06
C VAL A 177 7.11 23.50 4.75
N TYR A 178 7.31 22.20 4.82
CA TYR A 178 7.42 21.35 3.64
C TYR A 178 6.06 20.75 3.27
N ASP A 179 5.64 20.95 2.04
CA ASP A 179 4.57 20.14 1.45
C ASP A 179 5.15 18.77 1.08
N LEU A 180 4.83 17.76 1.89
CA LEU A 180 5.36 16.42 1.69
C LEU A 180 4.83 15.74 0.42
N MET A 181 3.71 16.19 -0.13
CA MET A 181 3.24 15.72 -1.43
C MET A 181 4.24 16.14 -2.54
N VAL A 182 4.71 17.38 -2.48
CA VAL A 182 5.69 17.90 -3.44
C VAL A 182 7.08 17.35 -3.12
N PHE A 183 7.53 17.51 -1.88
CA PHE A 183 8.91 17.21 -1.49
C PHE A 183 9.25 15.72 -1.63
N ASP A 184 8.36 14.81 -1.17
CA ASP A 184 8.63 13.37 -1.19
C ASP A 184 8.17 12.69 -2.49
N GLY A 185 7.27 13.32 -3.26
CA GLY A 185 6.67 12.68 -4.43
C GLY A 185 6.91 13.34 -5.78
N LEU A 186 7.09 14.66 -5.83
CA LEU A 186 7.12 15.43 -7.08
C LEU A 186 8.37 16.27 -7.29
N TYR A 187 9.24 16.35 -6.29
CA TYR A 187 10.47 17.15 -6.35
C TYR A 187 11.65 16.27 -6.76
N GLU A 188 12.33 16.65 -7.82
CA GLU A 188 13.57 16.00 -8.25
C GLU A 188 14.71 16.48 -7.33
N ILE A 189 15.09 15.60 -6.39
CA ILE A 189 15.96 15.97 -5.27
C ILE A 189 17.42 16.21 -5.66
N PHE A 190 17.88 15.65 -6.78
CA PHE A 190 19.28 15.76 -7.20
C PHE A 190 19.56 17.08 -7.92
N TYR A 191 18.62 17.55 -8.75
CA TYR A 191 18.75 18.78 -9.52
C TYR A 191 17.94 19.94 -8.96
N GLY A 192 17.03 19.71 -8.02
CA GLY A 192 16.35 20.75 -7.28
C GLY A 192 15.19 21.41 -8.01
N TYR A 193 14.39 20.65 -8.76
CA TYR A 193 13.20 21.15 -9.46
C TYR A 193 12.02 20.18 -9.45
N HIS A 194 10.85 20.66 -9.80
CA HIS A 194 9.63 19.85 -9.87
C HIS A 194 9.69 18.89 -11.06
N MET A 195 9.09 17.67 -10.91
CA MET A 195 9.04 16.64 -11.95
C MET A 195 8.41 17.11 -13.27
N GLY A 196 7.55 18.13 -13.24
CA GLY A 196 7.05 18.79 -14.44
C GLY A 196 8.17 19.35 -15.32
N LEU A 197 9.19 19.96 -14.71
CA LEU A 197 10.36 20.45 -15.46
C LEU A 197 11.20 19.30 -16.02
N THR A 198 11.24 18.15 -15.33
CA THR A 198 11.86 16.93 -15.89
C THR A 198 11.17 16.54 -17.20
N ALA A 199 9.82 16.56 -17.24
CA ALA A 199 9.06 16.25 -18.45
C ALA A 199 9.36 17.25 -19.59
N GLU A 200 9.41 18.56 -19.28
CA GLU A 200 9.75 19.59 -20.27
C GLU A 200 11.19 19.41 -20.79
N ASN A 201 12.14 19.06 -19.92
CA ASN A 201 13.51 18.78 -20.36
C ASN A 201 13.60 17.57 -21.28
N ILE A 202 12.80 16.52 -21.02
CA ILE A 202 12.72 15.34 -21.90
C ILE A 202 12.07 15.72 -23.24
N ALA A 203 10.99 16.47 -23.23
CA ALA A 203 10.35 16.95 -24.43
C ALA A 203 11.31 17.78 -25.30
N ALA A 204 12.07 18.69 -24.69
CA ALA A 204 13.05 19.49 -25.41
C ALA A 204 14.24 18.67 -25.98
N LEU A 205 14.55 17.52 -25.37
CA LEU A 205 15.69 16.68 -25.78
C LEU A 205 15.31 15.65 -26.89
N TYR A 206 14.07 15.19 -26.90
CA TYR A 206 13.66 14.07 -27.78
C TYR A 206 12.57 14.44 -28.79
N ASP A 207 12.09 15.71 -28.84
CA ASP A 207 10.95 16.19 -29.65
C ASP A 207 9.63 15.54 -29.31
#